data_5f79d77e6fd3be2973fc3e208e868a9a
#
_entry.id   5f79d77e6fd3be2973fc3e208e868a9a
#
_cell.length_a   1.000
_cell.length_b   1.000
_cell.length_c   1.000
_cell.angle_alpha   90.00
_cell.angle_beta   90.00
_cell.angle_gamma   90.00
#
_symmetry.space_group_name_H-M   'P 1'
#
loop_
_entity.id
_entity.type
_entity.pdbx_description
1 polymer ?
#
loop_
_entity_poly.entity_id
_entity_poly.type
_entity_poly.pdbx_seq_one_letter_code
_entity_poly.pdbx_strand_id
1 'polypeptide(L)'
;MKITTLIENNADKEEKLKNEHGFSLFIETTKGNILFDTGQTGDFIDNAKKLNIDLSSINTIVLSHAHYDHCGGIKRLLEEYDIKPQIIISENFFKNSNKYRYLSEEINNVIYKEPAYKYIGIDFNEKYLKEKCIPIKYLKENMYKINDEVYVFTNFKKIHDFEKTNINMKIKINENEYVIDPFIDEISIGLKTREGIVILLGCAHPGFLNIVDSIAEYSNENIIGIIGGTHLKDADEERVNKSVEYVNSLNLKLLGLSHCTGNKVATIFSDKCQNTFKNRTGKILVI
;
A
#
# COMPACT_ATOMS: atom_id res chain seq x y z
N MET A 1 -11.66 6.55 14.62
CA MET A 1 -11.49 6.78 13.15
C MET A 1 -12.27 5.72 12.38
N LYS A 2 -12.64 6.00 11.12
CA LYS A 2 -13.34 5.03 10.26
C LYS A 2 -12.52 4.81 8.99
N ILE A 3 -12.31 3.54 8.62
CA ILE A 3 -11.57 3.14 7.43
C ILE A 3 -12.54 2.43 6.50
N THR A 4 -12.62 2.86 5.25
CA THR A 4 -13.39 2.18 4.21
C THR A 4 -12.46 1.73 3.10
N THR A 5 -12.45 0.43 2.79
CA THR A 5 -11.71 -0.10 1.63
C THR A 5 -12.50 0.21 0.36
N LEU A 6 -12.02 1.18 -0.43
CA LEU A 6 -12.68 1.61 -1.66
C LEU A 6 -12.40 0.68 -2.83
N ILE A 7 -11.20 0.10 -2.89
CA ILE A 7 -10.81 -0.87 -3.91
C ILE A 7 -9.81 -1.88 -3.35
N GLU A 8 -9.96 -3.13 -3.74
CA GLU A 8 -9.13 -4.25 -3.36
C GLU A 8 -9.30 -5.40 -4.37
N ASN A 9 -8.40 -6.38 -4.40
CA ASN A 9 -8.45 -7.51 -5.33
C ASN A 9 -9.70 -8.39 -5.15
N ASN A 10 -10.23 -8.45 -3.93
CA ASN A 10 -11.40 -9.27 -3.62
C ASN A 10 -12.65 -8.40 -3.64
N ALA A 11 -13.67 -8.89 -4.35
CA ALA A 11 -14.99 -8.26 -4.41
C ALA A 11 -15.64 -8.15 -3.02
N ASP A 12 -16.61 -7.25 -2.88
CA ASP A 12 -17.52 -7.22 -1.75
C ASP A 12 -18.38 -8.49 -1.69
N LYS A 13 -19.04 -8.72 -0.54
CA LYS A 13 -19.83 -9.95 -0.34
C LYS A 13 -21.01 -10.11 -1.29
N GLU A 14 -21.56 -8.99 -1.77
CA GLU A 14 -22.74 -8.96 -2.63
C GLU A 14 -22.38 -8.71 -4.10
N GLU A 15 -21.07 -8.60 -4.41
CA GLU A 15 -20.53 -8.33 -5.75
C GLU A 15 -21.13 -7.08 -6.43
N LYS A 16 -21.54 -6.10 -5.63
CA LYS A 16 -22.12 -4.84 -6.11
C LYS A 16 -21.08 -3.77 -6.39
N LEU A 17 -19.91 -3.89 -5.76
CA LEU A 17 -18.79 -2.97 -5.90
C LEU A 17 -17.77 -3.55 -6.88
N LYS A 18 -17.07 -2.66 -7.58
CA LYS A 18 -15.96 -3.05 -8.44
C LYS A 18 -14.77 -3.50 -7.58
N ASN A 19 -14.03 -4.47 -8.07
CA ASN A 19 -12.73 -4.87 -7.54
C ASN A 19 -11.72 -4.93 -8.68
N GLU A 20 -10.46 -4.67 -8.37
CA GLU A 20 -9.38 -4.74 -9.34
C GLU A 20 -8.08 -5.15 -8.65
N HIS A 21 -7.05 -5.45 -9.42
CA HIS A 21 -5.71 -5.55 -8.87
C HIS A 21 -5.24 -4.16 -8.48
N GLY A 22 -5.39 -3.82 -7.21
CA GLY A 22 -5.10 -2.49 -6.70
C GLY A 22 -5.57 -2.32 -5.27
N PHE A 23 -5.21 -1.18 -4.69
CA PHE A 23 -5.52 -0.89 -3.30
C PHE A 23 -5.88 0.58 -3.10
N SER A 24 -6.95 0.84 -2.34
CA SER A 24 -7.32 2.19 -1.90
C SER A 24 -8.15 2.15 -0.63
N LEU A 25 -7.77 2.96 0.35
CA LEU A 25 -8.49 3.16 1.59
C LEU A 25 -8.92 4.62 1.76
N PHE A 26 -10.16 4.83 2.15
CA PHE A 26 -10.65 6.13 2.60
C PHE A 26 -10.70 6.14 4.12
N ILE A 27 -10.03 7.12 4.74
CA ILE A 27 -9.83 7.23 6.18
C ILE A 27 -10.47 8.50 6.66
N GLU A 28 -11.52 8.35 7.49
CA GLU A 28 -12.23 9.45 8.14
C GLU A 28 -11.66 9.66 9.54
N THR A 29 -11.13 10.86 9.78
CA THR A 29 -10.60 11.28 11.09
C THR A 29 -11.35 12.50 11.62
N THR A 30 -11.12 12.85 12.88
CA THR A 30 -11.71 14.08 13.45
C THR A 30 -11.09 15.37 12.85
N LYS A 31 -9.97 15.24 12.12
CA LYS A 31 -9.16 16.36 11.60
C LYS A 31 -9.13 16.45 10.07
N GLY A 32 -9.90 15.63 9.39
CA GLY A 32 -9.99 15.60 7.93
C GLY A 32 -9.91 14.19 7.37
N ASN A 33 -10.18 14.09 6.08
CA ASN A 33 -10.26 12.83 5.36
C ASN A 33 -8.99 12.58 4.55
N ILE A 34 -8.51 11.35 4.60
CA ILE A 34 -7.28 10.92 3.93
C ILE A 34 -7.62 9.80 2.96
N LEU A 35 -7.08 9.88 1.75
CA LEU A 35 -7.07 8.78 0.81
C LEU A 35 -5.68 8.14 0.82
N PHE A 36 -5.61 6.85 1.10
CA PHE A 36 -4.38 6.05 1.03
C PHE A 36 -4.43 5.17 -0.21
N ASP A 37 -3.59 5.47 -1.19
CA ASP A 37 -3.56 4.91 -2.53
C ASP A 37 -4.86 5.12 -3.36
N THR A 38 -4.80 4.86 -4.67
CA THR A 38 -5.85 5.19 -5.63
C THR A 38 -6.22 4.04 -6.57
N GLY A 39 -5.75 2.82 -6.26
CA GLY A 39 -5.99 1.66 -7.13
C GLY A 39 -5.31 1.78 -8.50
N GLN A 40 -5.73 0.91 -9.43
CA GLN A 40 -5.17 0.78 -10.75
C GLN A 40 -5.84 1.71 -11.78
N THR A 41 -7.19 1.76 -11.78
CA THR A 41 -7.95 2.41 -12.87
C THR A 41 -8.75 3.64 -12.43
N GLY A 42 -8.90 3.84 -11.11
CA GLY A 42 -9.80 4.83 -10.53
C GLY A 42 -11.22 4.30 -10.29
N ASP A 43 -11.46 3.01 -10.39
CA ASP A 43 -12.75 2.38 -10.06
C ASP A 43 -13.16 2.57 -8.60
N PHE A 44 -12.20 2.91 -7.72
CA PHE A 44 -12.49 3.33 -6.35
C PHE A 44 -13.45 4.52 -6.27
N ILE A 45 -13.45 5.40 -7.29
CA ILE A 45 -14.35 6.56 -7.38
C ILE A 45 -15.81 6.11 -7.54
N ASP A 46 -16.05 5.13 -8.41
CA ASP A 46 -17.38 4.57 -8.61
C ASP A 46 -17.89 3.85 -7.36
N ASN A 47 -16.99 3.17 -6.65
CA ASN A 47 -17.30 2.54 -5.38
C ASN A 47 -17.60 3.58 -4.29
N ALA A 48 -16.82 4.66 -4.21
CA ALA A 48 -17.10 5.75 -3.27
C ALA A 48 -18.50 6.34 -3.48
N LYS A 49 -18.91 6.59 -4.75
CA LYS A 49 -20.25 7.06 -5.09
C LYS A 49 -21.33 6.07 -4.61
N LYS A 50 -21.16 4.76 -4.83
CA LYS A 50 -22.09 3.73 -4.37
C LYS A 50 -22.16 3.60 -2.85
N LEU A 51 -21.05 3.87 -2.16
CA LEU A 51 -20.96 3.87 -0.70
C LEU A 51 -21.37 5.20 -0.05
N ASN A 52 -21.80 6.18 -0.84
CA ASN A 52 -22.12 7.54 -0.40
C ASN A 52 -20.95 8.24 0.32
N ILE A 53 -19.73 7.99 -0.16
CA ILE A 53 -18.51 8.65 0.33
C ILE A 53 -18.21 9.85 -0.57
N ASP A 54 -18.13 11.03 0.04
CA ASP A 54 -17.80 12.26 -0.65
C ASP A 54 -16.29 12.43 -0.80
N LEU A 55 -15.76 12.15 -1.99
CA LEU A 55 -14.34 12.31 -2.31
C LEU A 55 -13.91 13.78 -2.41
N SER A 56 -14.86 14.73 -2.54
CA SER A 56 -14.53 16.15 -2.51
C SER A 56 -14.03 16.62 -1.14
N SER A 57 -14.29 15.82 -0.10
CA SER A 57 -13.85 16.08 1.27
C SER A 57 -12.40 15.65 1.57
N ILE A 58 -11.67 15.10 0.58
CA ILE A 58 -10.28 14.66 0.76
C ILE A 58 -9.37 15.85 0.98
N ASN A 59 -8.69 15.88 2.13
CA ASN A 59 -7.69 16.90 2.48
C ASN A 59 -6.27 16.45 2.12
N THR A 60 -6.01 15.14 2.22
CA THR A 60 -4.68 14.55 2.03
C THR A 60 -4.78 13.25 1.25
N ILE A 61 -3.86 13.06 0.31
CA ILE A 61 -3.63 11.79 -0.37
C ILE A 61 -2.24 11.30 0.03
N VAL A 62 -2.14 10.06 0.48
CA VAL A 62 -0.87 9.39 0.76
C VAL A 62 -0.70 8.29 -0.29
N LEU A 63 0.39 8.34 -1.07
CA LEU A 63 0.71 7.30 -2.04
C LEU A 63 1.83 6.44 -1.49
N SER A 64 1.56 5.15 -1.30
CA SER A 64 2.46 4.23 -0.62
C SER A 64 3.79 4.04 -1.35
N HIS A 65 3.76 3.85 -2.66
CA HIS A 65 4.92 3.68 -3.54
C HIS A 65 4.52 3.86 -5.01
N ALA A 66 5.50 3.97 -5.90
CA ALA A 66 5.27 4.34 -7.29
C ALA A 66 4.92 3.13 -8.21
N HIS A 67 3.90 2.32 -7.84
CA HIS A 67 3.32 1.30 -8.70
C HIS A 67 1.94 1.72 -9.26
N TYR A 68 1.64 1.24 -10.47
CA TYR A 68 0.40 1.59 -11.20
C TYR A 68 -0.88 1.18 -10.46
N ASP A 69 -0.85 0.07 -9.72
CA ASP A 69 -1.99 -0.50 -8.99
C ASP A 69 -2.24 0.18 -7.62
N HIS A 70 -1.40 1.15 -7.26
CA HIS A 70 -1.57 2.05 -6.11
C HIS A 70 -1.82 3.50 -6.51
N CYS A 71 -1.35 3.89 -7.68
CA CYS A 71 -1.35 5.29 -8.11
C CYS A 71 -2.19 5.58 -9.37
N GLY A 72 -2.69 4.55 -10.05
CA GLY A 72 -3.31 4.69 -11.37
C GLY A 72 -4.59 5.51 -11.39
N GLY A 73 -5.32 5.58 -10.29
CA GLY A 73 -6.55 6.35 -10.20
C GLY A 73 -6.37 7.84 -9.95
N ILE A 74 -5.14 8.33 -9.68
CA ILE A 74 -4.91 9.74 -9.30
C ILE A 74 -5.36 10.73 -10.38
N LYS A 75 -5.09 10.44 -11.65
CA LYS A 75 -5.49 11.32 -12.76
C LYS A 75 -6.99 11.47 -12.84
N ARG A 76 -7.72 10.33 -12.82
CA ARG A 76 -9.18 10.33 -12.87
C ARG A 76 -9.77 11.09 -11.69
N LEU A 77 -9.23 10.93 -10.48
CA LEU A 77 -9.68 11.68 -9.30
C LEU A 77 -9.54 13.19 -9.50
N LEU A 78 -8.36 13.66 -9.95
CA LEU A 78 -8.08 15.08 -10.14
C LEU A 78 -8.76 15.70 -11.39
N GLU A 79 -9.31 14.87 -12.28
CA GLU A 79 -10.11 15.29 -13.42
C GLU A 79 -11.62 15.35 -13.11
N GLU A 80 -12.12 14.39 -12.31
CA GLU A 80 -13.54 14.35 -11.93
C GLU A 80 -13.90 15.30 -10.78
N TYR A 81 -12.93 15.64 -9.91
CA TYR A 81 -13.14 16.47 -8.72
C TYR A 81 -12.24 17.70 -8.73
N ASP A 82 -12.82 18.87 -8.52
CA ASP A 82 -12.05 20.13 -8.35
C ASP A 82 -11.52 20.26 -6.92
N ILE A 83 -10.58 19.40 -6.59
CA ILE A 83 -9.92 19.36 -5.28
C ILE A 83 -8.42 19.61 -5.38
N LYS A 84 -7.84 20.15 -4.33
CA LYS A 84 -6.39 20.40 -4.22
C LYS A 84 -5.83 19.77 -2.93
N PRO A 85 -5.94 18.44 -2.77
CA PRO A 85 -5.43 17.77 -1.59
C PRO A 85 -3.92 17.85 -1.53
N GLN A 86 -3.34 17.86 -0.33
CA GLN A 86 -1.90 17.67 -0.20
C GLN A 86 -1.56 16.21 -0.52
N ILE A 87 -0.68 16.00 -1.50
CA ILE A 87 -0.11 14.67 -1.75
C ILE A 87 1.14 14.49 -0.90
N ILE A 88 1.16 13.41 -0.11
CA ILE A 88 2.32 13.00 0.71
C ILE A 88 2.95 11.77 0.08
N ILE A 89 4.24 11.87 -0.23
CA ILE A 89 5.06 10.81 -0.85
C ILE A 89 6.47 10.82 -0.27
N SER A 90 7.19 9.71 -0.42
CA SER A 90 8.64 9.68 -0.14
C SER A 90 9.40 10.66 -1.04
N GLU A 91 10.49 11.22 -0.56
CA GLU A 91 11.39 12.03 -1.40
C GLU A 91 11.98 11.25 -2.58
N ASN A 92 11.94 9.93 -2.52
CA ASN A 92 12.44 9.04 -3.56
C ASN A 92 11.35 8.60 -4.55
N PHE A 93 10.10 8.97 -4.35
CA PHE A 93 8.95 8.51 -5.12
C PHE A 93 9.15 8.68 -6.64
N PHE A 94 9.37 9.91 -7.13
CA PHE A 94 9.56 10.14 -8.57
C PHE A 94 10.93 9.67 -9.08
N LYS A 95 11.97 9.70 -8.23
CA LYS A 95 13.30 9.19 -8.59
C LYS A 95 13.26 7.68 -8.84
N ASN A 96 12.38 6.99 -8.13
CA ASN A 96 12.26 5.53 -8.14
C ASN A 96 11.00 5.04 -8.90
N SER A 97 10.39 5.86 -9.75
CA SER A 97 9.11 5.55 -10.42
C SER A 97 9.24 4.75 -11.70
N ASN A 98 10.46 4.62 -12.26
CA ASN A 98 10.69 3.88 -13.51
C ASN A 98 10.80 2.37 -13.25
N LYS A 99 9.69 1.78 -12.78
CA LYS A 99 9.61 0.42 -12.24
C LYS A 99 9.17 -0.60 -13.28
N TYR A 100 9.80 -1.77 -13.21
CA TYR A 100 9.53 -2.88 -14.12
C TYR A 100 9.47 -4.22 -13.37
N ARG A 101 8.70 -5.15 -13.90
CA ARG A 101 8.74 -6.56 -13.51
C ARG A 101 9.49 -7.34 -14.58
N TYR A 102 10.54 -8.05 -14.17
CA TYR A 102 11.20 -9.03 -15.03
C TYR A 102 10.30 -10.23 -15.19
N LEU A 103 10.08 -10.63 -16.44
CA LEU A 103 9.31 -11.81 -16.80
C LEU A 103 10.34 -12.87 -17.21
N SER A 104 10.37 -14.00 -16.50
CA SER A 104 11.19 -15.15 -16.87
C SER A 104 10.75 -15.67 -18.25
N GLU A 105 11.63 -16.41 -18.92
CA GLU A 105 11.44 -16.90 -20.31
C GLU A 105 10.11 -17.67 -20.52
N GLU A 106 9.47 -18.16 -19.45
CA GLU A 106 8.20 -18.88 -19.53
C GLU A 106 7.16 -18.26 -18.57
N ILE A 107 6.15 -17.57 -19.13
CA ILE A 107 4.96 -17.14 -18.41
C ILE A 107 3.73 -17.56 -19.19
N ASN A 108 2.83 -18.29 -18.53
CA ASN A 108 1.57 -18.78 -19.12
C ASN A 108 1.75 -19.57 -20.42
N ASN A 109 2.77 -20.42 -20.50
CA ASN A 109 3.14 -21.21 -21.69
C ASN A 109 3.60 -20.37 -22.90
N VAL A 110 3.97 -19.13 -22.71
CA VAL A 110 4.59 -18.29 -23.73
C VAL A 110 6.09 -18.24 -23.48
N ILE A 111 6.89 -18.74 -24.42
CA ILE A 111 8.35 -18.66 -24.38
C ILE A 111 8.76 -17.31 -24.97
N TYR A 112 9.36 -16.46 -24.15
CA TYR A 112 9.98 -15.22 -24.61
C TYR A 112 11.41 -15.50 -25.06
N LYS A 113 11.75 -15.15 -26.31
CA LYS A 113 13.09 -15.36 -26.88
C LYS A 113 14.17 -14.48 -26.23
N GLU A 114 13.75 -13.42 -25.52
CA GLU A 114 14.63 -12.50 -24.81
C GLU A 114 14.02 -12.10 -23.46
N PRO A 115 14.83 -11.66 -22.49
CA PRO A 115 14.33 -11.17 -21.20
C PRO A 115 13.31 -10.07 -21.42
N ALA A 116 12.08 -10.30 -21.01
CA ALA A 116 11.01 -9.32 -21.14
C ALA A 116 10.84 -8.53 -19.82
N TYR A 117 10.70 -7.22 -19.94
CA TYR A 117 10.41 -6.34 -18.83
C TYR A 117 9.04 -5.68 -19.03
N LYS A 118 8.13 -5.92 -18.10
CA LYS A 118 6.82 -5.25 -18.08
C LYS A 118 6.91 -4.00 -17.22
N TYR A 119 6.55 -2.84 -17.77
CA TYR A 119 6.42 -1.61 -16.99
C TYR A 119 5.30 -1.75 -15.96
N ILE A 120 5.60 -1.42 -14.70
CA ILE A 120 4.68 -1.46 -13.56
C ILE A 120 4.71 -0.16 -12.74
N GLY A 121 5.38 0.88 -13.25
CA GLY A 121 5.44 2.19 -12.62
C GLY A 121 4.18 3.02 -12.84
N ILE A 122 4.26 4.29 -12.48
CA ILE A 122 3.18 5.26 -12.58
C ILE A 122 3.11 5.90 -13.97
N ASP A 123 1.94 6.42 -14.33
CA ASP A 123 1.67 7.06 -15.63
C ASP A 123 1.64 8.60 -15.57
N PHE A 124 2.07 9.18 -14.45
CA PHE A 124 2.19 10.62 -14.23
C PHE A 124 3.57 10.97 -13.63
N ASN A 125 3.87 12.24 -13.60
CA ASN A 125 5.13 12.76 -13.05
C ASN A 125 4.88 14.00 -12.18
N GLU A 126 5.94 14.50 -11.55
CA GLU A 126 5.88 15.70 -10.71
C GLU A 126 5.34 16.92 -11.46
N LYS A 127 5.70 17.06 -12.75
CA LYS A 127 5.25 18.19 -13.59
C LYS A 127 3.72 18.18 -13.72
N TYR A 128 3.11 17.02 -13.96
CA TYR A 128 1.64 16.89 -14.03
C TYR A 128 0.96 17.41 -12.76
N LEU A 129 1.45 17.02 -11.58
CA LEU A 129 0.87 17.49 -10.32
C LEU A 129 1.05 18.99 -10.11
N LYS A 130 2.20 19.55 -10.50
CA LYS A 130 2.46 20.99 -10.45
C LYS A 130 1.55 21.79 -11.40
N GLU A 131 1.32 21.28 -12.60
CA GLU A 131 0.38 21.90 -13.58
C GLU A 131 -1.06 21.89 -13.05
N LYS A 132 -1.45 20.88 -12.29
CA LYS A 132 -2.73 20.81 -11.57
C LYS A 132 -2.76 21.63 -10.28
N CYS A 133 -1.69 22.34 -9.92
CA CYS A 133 -1.53 23.08 -8.67
C CYS A 133 -1.75 22.22 -7.41
N ILE A 134 -1.34 20.95 -7.45
CA ILE A 134 -1.44 20.02 -6.32
C ILE A 134 -0.22 20.20 -5.41
N PRO A 135 -0.41 20.55 -4.11
CA PRO A 135 0.70 20.65 -3.17
C PRO A 135 1.29 19.27 -2.86
N ILE A 136 2.62 19.15 -2.90
CA ILE A 136 3.34 17.91 -2.61
C ILE A 136 4.18 18.10 -1.36
N LYS A 137 4.03 17.18 -0.40
CA LYS A 137 4.90 17.02 0.76
C LYS A 137 5.82 15.81 0.51
N TYR A 138 7.12 16.07 0.38
CA TYR A 138 8.14 15.04 0.32
C TYR A 138 8.60 14.65 1.71
N LEU A 139 8.52 13.37 2.04
CA LEU A 139 9.00 12.84 3.32
C LEU A 139 10.47 12.47 3.22
N LYS A 140 11.25 12.98 4.16
CA LYS A 140 12.67 12.69 4.36
C LYS A 140 12.92 12.02 5.70
N GLU A 141 12.11 12.42 6.69
CA GLU A 141 12.18 11.93 8.05
C GLU A 141 11.50 10.56 8.16
N ASN A 142 11.95 9.72 9.08
CA ASN A 142 11.39 8.37 9.29
C ASN A 142 9.90 8.39 9.68
N MET A 143 9.45 9.47 10.32
CA MET A 143 8.08 9.66 10.76
C MET A 143 7.65 11.11 10.53
N TYR A 144 6.46 11.29 9.96
CA TYR A 144 5.81 12.58 9.79
C TYR A 144 4.40 12.54 10.37
N LYS A 145 4.05 13.55 11.14
CA LYS A 145 2.74 13.69 11.76
C LYS A 145 1.83 14.55 10.88
N ILE A 146 0.78 13.95 10.30
CA ILE A 146 -0.27 14.71 9.61
C ILE A 146 -1.11 15.47 10.63
N ASN A 147 -1.54 14.77 11.69
CA ASN A 147 -2.28 15.30 12.82
C ASN A 147 -2.11 14.37 14.04
N ASP A 148 -2.82 14.63 15.14
CA ASP A 148 -2.68 13.84 16.37
C ASP A 148 -3.14 12.38 16.25
N GLU A 149 -3.91 12.07 15.22
CA GLU A 149 -4.47 10.72 14.96
C GLU A 149 -3.69 9.96 13.89
N VAL A 150 -2.94 10.66 13.00
CA VAL A 150 -2.37 10.04 11.79
C VAL A 150 -0.91 10.41 11.60
N TYR A 151 -0.09 9.39 11.50
CA TYR A 151 1.34 9.45 11.19
C TYR A 151 1.65 8.76 9.87
N VAL A 152 2.70 9.19 9.19
CA VAL A 152 3.22 8.54 7.98
C VAL A 152 4.67 8.17 8.24
N PHE A 153 5.05 6.96 7.84
CA PHE A 153 6.37 6.37 8.09
C PHE A 153 7.06 6.01 6.78
N THR A 154 8.37 6.16 6.75
CA THR A 154 9.24 5.78 5.62
C THR A 154 10.63 5.38 6.13
N ASN A 155 11.60 5.12 5.21
CA ASN A 155 12.98 4.74 5.54
C ASN A 155 13.06 3.49 6.44
N PHE A 156 12.32 2.45 6.08
CA PHE A 156 12.25 1.22 6.86
C PHE A 156 13.60 0.49 6.91
N LYS A 157 13.95 0.02 8.09
CA LYS A 157 15.18 -0.73 8.34
C LYS A 157 15.06 -2.17 7.83
N LYS A 158 16.16 -2.76 7.39
CA LYS A 158 16.27 -4.21 7.15
C LYS A 158 16.66 -4.90 8.46
N ILE A 159 15.67 -5.47 9.14
CA ILE A 159 15.84 -6.09 10.48
C ILE A 159 15.81 -7.61 10.36
N HIS A 160 14.94 -8.14 9.51
CA HIS A 160 14.74 -9.57 9.33
C HIS A 160 15.40 -10.09 8.05
N ASP A 161 16.41 -10.93 8.16
CA ASP A 161 17.18 -11.48 7.03
C ASP A 161 16.33 -12.33 6.07
N PHE A 162 15.23 -12.91 6.55
CA PHE A 162 14.32 -13.72 5.74
C PHE A 162 13.31 -12.85 4.94
N GLU A 163 13.17 -11.57 5.24
CA GLU A 163 12.33 -10.62 4.50
C GLU A 163 13.06 -10.13 3.24
N LYS A 164 13.20 -11.04 2.26
CA LYS A 164 13.94 -10.75 1.02
C LYS A 164 13.10 -9.93 0.04
N THR A 165 13.72 -8.94 -0.59
CA THR A 165 13.15 -8.19 -1.70
C THR A 165 12.94 -9.12 -2.91
N ASN A 166 11.84 -8.96 -3.63
CA ASN A 166 11.58 -9.74 -4.84
C ASN A 166 12.56 -9.32 -5.96
N ILE A 167 13.46 -10.25 -6.35
CA ILE A 167 14.51 -10.00 -7.34
C ILE A 167 13.97 -9.72 -8.75
N ASN A 168 12.71 -10.06 -9.04
CA ASN A 168 12.07 -9.78 -10.31
C ASN A 168 11.50 -8.35 -10.40
N MET A 169 11.44 -7.62 -9.29
CA MET A 169 11.10 -6.21 -9.29
C MET A 169 12.33 -5.37 -9.58
N LYS A 170 12.27 -4.54 -10.60
CA LYS A 170 13.42 -3.81 -11.16
C LYS A 170 13.12 -2.33 -11.29
N ILE A 171 14.18 -1.54 -11.23
CA ILE A 171 14.18 -0.13 -11.67
C ILE A 171 15.06 -0.04 -12.91
N LYS A 172 14.59 0.67 -13.92
CA LYS A 172 15.38 1.00 -15.08
C LYS A 172 16.16 2.29 -14.80
N ILE A 173 17.50 2.20 -14.74
CA ILE A 173 18.39 3.33 -14.44
C ILE A 173 18.96 4.01 -15.68
N ASN A 174 19.04 3.31 -16.80
CA ASN A 174 19.36 3.85 -18.12
C ASN A 174 18.74 2.97 -19.24
N GLU A 175 19.01 3.27 -20.50
CA GLU A 175 18.36 2.60 -21.64
C GLU A 175 18.48 1.08 -21.62
N ASN A 176 19.58 0.52 -21.12
CA ASN A 176 19.90 -0.90 -21.19
C ASN A 176 20.10 -1.57 -19.82
N GLU A 177 19.90 -0.82 -18.72
CA GLU A 177 20.28 -1.30 -17.39
C GLU A 177 19.10 -1.31 -16.42
N TYR A 178 18.85 -2.50 -15.86
CA TYR A 178 17.84 -2.75 -14.84
C TYR A 178 18.50 -3.31 -13.57
N VAL A 179 18.24 -2.66 -12.45
CA VAL A 179 18.71 -3.11 -11.14
C VAL A 179 17.54 -3.58 -10.29
N ILE A 180 17.81 -4.37 -9.25
CA ILE A 180 16.77 -4.76 -8.28
C ILE A 180 16.23 -3.50 -7.61
N ASP A 181 14.90 -3.37 -7.54
CA ASP A 181 14.25 -2.25 -6.86
C ASP A 181 14.52 -2.33 -5.35
N PRO A 182 15.16 -1.34 -4.75
CA PRO A 182 15.38 -1.30 -3.29
C PRO A 182 14.16 -0.85 -2.50
N PHE A 183 13.08 -0.42 -3.17
CA PHE A 183 11.83 0.09 -2.60
C PHE A 183 12.01 1.18 -1.53
N ILE A 184 12.95 2.10 -1.77
CA ILE A 184 13.22 3.23 -0.88
C ILE A 184 12.12 4.31 -0.92
N ASP A 185 11.16 4.16 -1.81
CA ASP A 185 9.99 5.04 -1.94
C ASP A 185 8.78 4.56 -1.12
N GLU A 186 8.85 3.38 -0.48
CA GLU A 186 7.73 2.84 0.30
C GLU A 186 7.44 3.70 1.54
N ILE A 187 6.14 3.99 1.74
CA ILE A 187 5.62 4.62 2.96
C ILE A 187 4.40 3.86 3.48
N SER A 188 4.15 3.98 4.78
CA SER A 188 3.01 3.38 5.47
C SER A 188 2.33 4.40 6.37
N ILE A 189 1.06 4.20 6.69
CA ILE A 189 0.32 5.04 7.64
C ILE A 189 0.22 4.34 8.98
N GLY A 190 0.38 5.10 10.06
CA GLY A 190 0.04 4.68 11.42
C GLY A 190 -1.14 5.49 11.95
N LEU A 191 -2.20 4.80 12.33
CA LEU A 191 -3.36 5.40 12.98
C LEU A 191 -3.22 5.26 14.49
N LYS A 192 -3.04 6.38 15.18
CA LYS A 192 -2.83 6.41 16.62
C LYS A 192 -4.15 6.29 17.36
N THR A 193 -4.24 5.33 18.24
CA THR A 193 -5.34 5.12 19.18
C THR A 193 -4.86 5.31 20.63
N ARG A 194 -5.76 5.17 21.60
CA ARG A 194 -5.39 5.18 23.02
C ARG A 194 -4.55 3.97 23.44
N GLU A 195 -4.59 2.88 22.68
CA GLU A 195 -3.97 1.60 23.04
C GLU A 195 -2.70 1.30 22.24
N GLY A 196 -2.44 2.06 21.19
CA GLY A 196 -1.29 1.89 20.31
C GLY A 196 -1.61 2.28 18.86
N ILE A 197 -0.82 1.80 17.93
CA ILE A 197 -0.92 2.12 16.50
C ILE A 197 -1.54 0.97 15.71
N VAL A 198 -2.47 1.32 14.81
CA VAL A 198 -2.92 0.47 13.70
C VAL A 198 -2.15 0.88 12.44
N ILE A 199 -1.37 -0.04 11.88
CA ILE A 199 -0.58 0.21 10.66
C ILE A 199 -1.43 -0.06 9.42
N LEU A 200 -1.37 0.84 8.44
CA LEU A 200 -1.91 0.63 7.11
C LEU A 200 -0.73 0.48 6.13
N LEU A 201 -0.69 -0.66 5.45
CA LEU A 201 0.34 -1.03 4.49
C LEU A 201 -0.20 -0.91 3.06
N GLY A 202 0.62 -0.43 2.12
CA GLY A 202 0.36 -0.59 0.68
C GLY A 202 0.67 -2.03 0.25
N CYS A 203 1.91 -2.28 -0.14
CA CYS A 203 2.42 -3.62 -0.50
C CYS A 203 3.44 -4.20 0.47
N ALA A 204 4.11 -3.36 1.24
CA ALA A 204 5.19 -3.77 2.17
C ALA A 204 6.39 -4.43 1.46
N HIS A 205 6.83 -3.89 0.34
CA HIS A 205 7.96 -4.41 -0.44
C HIS A 205 9.31 -4.49 0.32
N PRO A 206 9.64 -3.54 1.25
CA PRO A 206 10.84 -3.66 2.08
C PRO A 206 10.84 -4.84 3.04
N GLY A 207 9.70 -5.53 3.16
CA GLY A 207 9.43 -6.57 4.12
C GLY A 207 8.42 -6.11 5.15
N PHE A 208 7.34 -6.86 5.28
CA PHE A 208 6.21 -6.47 6.14
C PHE A 208 6.61 -6.41 7.62
N LEU A 209 7.44 -7.34 8.11
CA LEU A 209 7.94 -7.32 9.49
C LEU A 209 9.00 -6.24 9.71
N ASN A 210 9.83 -5.97 8.69
CA ASN A 210 10.78 -4.85 8.70
C ASN A 210 10.04 -3.51 8.90
N ILE A 211 8.89 -3.34 8.23
CA ILE A 211 8.06 -2.15 8.37
C ILE A 211 7.44 -2.07 9.77
N VAL A 212 6.88 -3.17 10.28
CA VAL A 212 6.22 -3.22 11.58
C VAL A 212 7.21 -2.83 12.69
N ASP A 213 8.40 -3.44 12.70
CA ASP A 213 9.43 -3.14 13.72
C ASP A 213 9.99 -1.73 13.58
N SER A 214 10.20 -1.25 12.35
CA SER A 214 10.62 0.14 12.13
C SER A 214 9.60 1.13 12.67
N ILE A 215 8.30 0.90 12.44
CA ILE A 215 7.23 1.77 12.95
C ILE A 215 7.16 1.73 14.48
N ALA A 216 7.26 0.55 15.08
CA ALA A 216 7.29 0.41 16.54
C ALA A 216 8.46 1.21 17.15
N GLU A 217 9.66 1.11 16.55
CA GLU A 217 10.84 1.85 16.99
C GLU A 217 10.67 3.37 16.80
N TYR A 218 10.23 3.82 15.60
CA TYR A 218 10.14 5.25 15.29
C TYR A 218 9.06 5.97 16.09
N SER A 219 7.96 5.29 16.39
CA SER A 219 6.85 5.85 17.15
C SER A 219 6.97 5.68 18.65
N ASN A 220 7.77 4.69 19.10
CA ASN A 220 7.82 4.22 20.49
C ASN A 220 6.43 3.84 21.03
N GLU A 221 5.60 3.22 20.18
CA GLU A 221 4.22 2.82 20.48
C GLU A 221 4.02 1.32 20.21
N ASN A 222 3.08 0.71 20.93
CA ASN A 222 2.68 -0.66 20.65
C ASN A 222 1.93 -0.76 19.31
N ILE A 223 2.21 -1.81 18.55
CA ILE A 223 1.44 -2.12 17.35
C ILE A 223 0.27 -3.01 17.76
N ILE A 224 -0.95 -2.54 17.55
CA ILE A 224 -2.19 -3.22 17.94
C ILE A 224 -3.02 -3.71 16.74
N GLY A 225 -2.67 -3.29 15.53
CA GLY A 225 -3.36 -3.72 14.33
C GLY A 225 -2.53 -3.50 13.07
N ILE A 226 -2.80 -4.32 12.05
CA ILE A 226 -2.17 -4.22 10.74
C ILE A 226 -3.24 -4.45 9.68
N ILE A 227 -3.32 -3.57 8.69
CA ILE A 227 -4.25 -3.68 7.56
C ILE A 227 -3.49 -3.40 6.28
N GLY A 228 -3.63 -4.24 5.26
CA GLY A 228 -3.05 -4.00 3.93
C GLY A 228 -2.34 -5.19 3.33
N GLY A 229 -1.48 -4.93 2.35
CA GLY A 229 -0.69 -5.91 1.64
C GLY A 229 0.60 -6.26 2.39
N THR A 230 0.99 -7.54 2.35
CA THR A 230 2.21 -8.04 3.01
C THR A 230 3.26 -8.56 2.04
N HIS A 231 2.96 -8.53 0.75
CA HIS A 231 3.79 -9.08 -0.33
C HIS A 231 4.26 -10.55 -0.12
N LEU A 232 3.41 -11.36 0.55
CA LEU A 232 3.72 -12.76 0.86
C LEU A 232 3.14 -13.77 -0.17
N LYS A 233 2.44 -13.31 -1.20
CA LYS A 233 1.80 -14.18 -2.21
C LYS A 233 2.78 -15.19 -2.83
N ASP A 234 3.99 -14.73 -3.16
CA ASP A 234 5.03 -15.50 -3.82
C ASP A 234 6.18 -15.86 -2.85
N ALA A 235 5.97 -15.71 -1.53
CA ALA A 235 6.95 -16.06 -0.52
C ALA A 235 7.05 -17.58 -0.34
N ASP A 236 8.24 -18.06 0.03
CA ASP A 236 8.46 -19.44 0.42
C ASP A 236 7.75 -19.78 1.76
N GLU A 237 7.64 -21.06 2.04
CA GLU A 237 6.96 -21.56 3.24
C GLU A 237 7.66 -21.12 4.52
N GLU A 238 8.99 -21.03 4.51
CA GLU A 238 9.78 -20.58 5.67
C GLU A 238 9.43 -19.15 6.05
N ARG A 239 9.41 -18.24 5.05
CA ARG A 239 9.04 -16.83 5.28
C ARG A 239 7.62 -16.68 5.78
N VAL A 240 6.66 -17.42 5.18
CA VAL A 240 5.26 -17.39 5.64
C VAL A 240 5.13 -17.88 7.08
N ASN A 241 5.77 -18.99 7.45
CA ASN A 241 5.72 -19.54 8.82
C ASN A 241 6.35 -18.58 9.84
N LYS A 242 7.53 -18.03 9.56
CA LYS A 242 8.17 -17.01 10.42
C LYS A 242 7.29 -15.76 10.59
N SER A 243 6.60 -15.34 9.52
CA SER A 243 5.68 -14.22 9.59
C SER A 243 4.47 -14.51 10.47
N VAL A 244 3.91 -15.71 10.42
CA VAL A 244 2.82 -16.17 11.31
C VAL A 244 3.27 -16.20 12.78
N GLU A 245 4.44 -16.77 13.05
CA GLU A 245 5.01 -16.83 14.40
C GLU A 245 5.22 -15.44 15.00
N TYR A 246 5.79 -14.54 14.20
CA TYR A 246 6.01 -13.16 14.61
C TYR A 246 4.69 -12.42 14.89
N VAL A 247 3.71 -12.50 14.00
CA VAL A 247 2.39 -11.87 14.19
C VAL A 247 1.70 -12.38 15.46
N ASN A 248 1.80 -13.67 15.77
CA ASN A 248 1.24 -14.23 17.00
C ASN A 248 1.91 -13.67 18.26
N SER A 249 3.18 -13.25 18.17
CA SER A 249 3.88 -12.62 19.30
C SER A 249 3.43 -11.18 19.59
N LEU A 250 2.82 -10.49 18.61
CA LEU A 250 2.41 -9.09 18.73
C LEU A 250 1.09 -8.88 19.49
N ASN A 251 0.30 -9.92 19.74
CA ASN A 251 -1.03 -9.82 20.38
C ASN A 251 -1.95 -8.80 19.67
N LEU A 252 -2.00 -8.83 18.35
CA LEU A 252 -2.78 -7.88 17.56
C LEU A 252 -4.28 -7.99 17.86
N LYS A 253 -4.96 -6.86 17.96
CA LYS A 253 -6.43 -6.76 18.04
C LYS A 253 -7.09 -6.81 16.67
N LEU A 254 -6.33 -6.59 15.61
CA LEU A 254 -6.82 -6.49 14.25
C LEU A 254 -5.72 -6.86 13.26
N LEU A 255 -6.00 -7.86 12.39
CA LEU A 255 -5.13 -8.24 11.27
C LEU A 255 -5.97 -8.35 9.99
N GLY A 256 -5.91 -7.33 9.15
CA GLY A 256 -6.66 -7.23 7.89
C GLY A 256 -5.76 -7.45 6.69
N LEU A 257 -5.77 -8.64 6.12
CA LEU A 257 -4.89 -9.00 5.00
C LEU A 257 -5.52 -8.68 3.64
N SER A 258 -4.73 -8.09 2.74
CA SER A 258 -5.19 -7.53 1.47
C SER A 258 -4.25 -7.84 0.32
N HIS A 259 -4.75 -7.61 -0.89
CA HIS A 259 -4.03 -7.31 -2.12
C HIS A 259 -2.88 -8.30 -2.43
N CYS A 260 -1.62 -7.85 -2.31
CA CYS A 260 -0.43 -8.65 -2.61
C CYS A 260 -0.11 -9.75 -1.58
N THR A 261 -0.87 -9.87 -0.49
CA THR A 261 -0.78 -11.02 0.43
C THR A 261 -1.19 -12.34 -0.25
N GLY A 262 -2.17 -12.27 -1.16
CA GLY A 262 -2.70 -13.44 -1.86
C GLY A 262 -3.61 -14.33 -0.99
N ASN A 263 -4.57 -14.98 -1.64
CA ASN A 263 -5.62 -15.74 -0.95
C ASN A 263 -5.11 -16.91 -0.14
N LYS A 264 -4.11 -17.66 -0.67
CA LYS A 264 -3.52 -18.83 0.02
C LYS A 264 -2.89 -18.43 1.34
N VAL A 265 -2.07 -17.39 1.32
CA VAL A 265 -1.38 -16.89 2.53
C VAL A 265 -2.38 -16.27 3.51
N ALA A 266 -3.34 -15.48 3.02
CA ALA A 266 -4.40 -14.93 3.88
C ALA A 266 -5.19 -16.03 4.61
N THR A 267 -5.44 -17.18 3.98
CA THR A 267 -6.07 -18.34 4.63
C THR A 267 -5.18 -18.92 5.73
N ILE A 268 -3.86 -19.09 5.46
CA ILE A 268 -2.92 -19.60 6.47
C ILE A 268 -2.92 -18.70 7.73
N PHE A 269 -2.90 -17.38 7.55
CA PHE A 269 -2.99 -16.44 8.68
C PHE A 269 -4.33 -16.52 9.40
N SER A 270 -5.45 -16.66 8.66
CA SER A 270 -6.78 -16.80 9.27
C SER A 270 -6.92 -18.05 10.13
N ASP A 271 -6.23 -19.14 9.73
CA ASP A 271 -6.26 -20.40 10.47
C ASP A 271 -5.33 -20.40 11.70
N LYS A 272 -4.24 -19.61 11.64
CA LYS A 272 -3.17 -19.67 12.66
C LYS A 272 -3.07 -18.42 13.55
N CYS A 273 -3.64 -17.28 13.15
CA CYS A 273 -3.56 -16.03 13.89
C CYS A 273 -4.92 -15.54 14.33
N GLN A 274 -5.01 -15.09 15.58
CA GLN A 274 -6.26 -14.51 16.12
C GLN A 274 -6.55 -13.15 15.50
N ASN A 275 -7.82 -12.73 15.55
CA ASN A 275 -8.31 -11.42 15.10
C ASN A 275 -8.01 -11.11 13.62
N THR A 276 -7.82 -12.16 12.81
CA THR A 276 -7.56 -12.06 11.37
C THR A 276 -8.85 -11.99 10.58
N PHE A 277 -8.88 -11.11 9.60
CA PHE A 277 -9.93 -11.09 8.58
C PHE A 277 -9.32 -10.83 7.21
N LYS A 278 -9.95 -11.37 6.18
CA LYS A 278 -9.64 -11.07 4.79
C LYS A 278 -10.30 -9.74 4.43
N ASN A 279 -9.49 -8.75 4.12
CA ASN A 279 -9.99 -7.47 3.64
C ASN A 279 -10.59 -7.62 2.23
N ARG A 280 -11.50 -6.74 1.86
CA ARG A 280 -12.18 -6.72 0.55
C ARG A 280 -12.72 -5.34 0.26
N THR A 281 -13.06 -5.07 -0.98
CA THR A 281 -13.79 -3.86 -1.37
C THR A 281 -15.07 -3.72 -0.55
N GLY A 282 -15.39 -2.51 -0.13
CA GLY A 282 -16.57 -2.20 0.68
C GLY A 282 -16.45 -2.52 2.17
N LYS A 283 -15.33 -3.07 2.65
CA LYS A 283 -15.11 -3.31 4.07
C LYS A 283 -14.99 -2.00 4.83
N ILE A 284 -15.76 -1.87 5.90
CA ILE A 284 -15.72 -0.73 6.82
C ILE A 284 -15.21 -1.20 8.17
N LEU A 285 -14.31 -0.45 8.76
CA LEU A 285 -13.73 -0.67 10.08
C LEU A 285 -13.83 0.63 10.89
N VAL A 286 -14.15 0.51 12.15
CA VAL A 286 -14.12 1.59 13.14
C VAL A 286 -13.07 1.24 14.18
N ILE A 287 -12.13 2.14 14.42
CA ILE A 287 -11.01 1.98 15.35
C ILE A 287 -10.89 3.17 16.29
#